data_f6863750d7962244358194208ccc8822
#
_entry.id   f6863750d7962244358194208ccc8822
#
_cell.length_a   1.000
_cell.length_b   1.000
_cell.length_c   1.000
_cell.angle_alpha   90.00
_cell.angle_beta   90.00
_cell.angle_gamma   90.00
#
_symmetry.space_group_name_H-M   'P 1'
#
loop_
_entity.id
_entity.type
_entity.pdbx_description
1 polymer ?
#
loop_
_entity_poly.entity_id
_entity_poly.type
_entity_poly.pdbx_seq_one_letter_code
_entity_poly.pdbx_strand_id
1 'polypeptide(L)'
;MQFVRAVPAEQFDAFVAAVRADTSVDAGGYPNFRVHPVTHAPVHYVIEYTAPVKGNESAVGLDLAALPPHLRAVTLARDSGGIVATEPITLVQDVTGEPGFVARAPVYRNDAVVDTEARRGAALVGFVAIVFRVNALMREVIDGALLEHLHVRIEDGGYVNGAMAPRAAGDNLGNLLYDSAGKAAPQGTDNAGLVAEKVLEVGQRRWLLRFEGKPGVRYGGASAAVLAVALAGAVISALAAAIAMLRPARVGRVQQ
;
A
#
# COMPACT_ATOMS: atom_id res chain seq x y z
N MET A 1 2.21 9.34 6.72
CA MET A 1 0.73 9.30 6.65
C MET A 1 0.25 10.46 5.80
N GLN A 2 -0.80 10.30 5.03
CA GLN A 2 -1.32 11.35 4.14
C GLN A 2 -2.84 11.45 4.30
N PHE A 3 -3.38 12.65 4.08
CA PHE A 3 -4.80 12.83 3.82
C PHE A 3 -4.99 13.30 2.37
N VAL A 4 -5.85 12.61 1.65
CA VAL A 4 -6.17 12.86 0.24
C VAL A 4 -7.60 13.37 0.19
N ARG A 5 -7.81 14.61 -0.26
CA ARG A 5 -9.14 15.21 -0.42
C ARG A 5 -9.76 14.78 -1.73
N ALA A 6 -11.03 14.38 -1.71
CA ALA A 6 -11.83 14.23 -2.92
C ALA A 6 -12.48 15.58 -3.24
N VAL A 7 -12.12 16.15 -4.37
CA VAL A 7 -12.54 17.52 -4.77
C VAL A 7 -13.27 17.44 -6.11
N PRO A 8 -14.60 17.67 -6.15
CA PRO A 8 -15.33 17.83 -7.39
C PRO A 8 -14.76 18.98 -8.23
N ALA A 9 -14.76 18.87 -9.56
CA ALA A 9 -14.16 19.85 -10.45
C ALA A 9 -14.72 21.27 -10.24
N GLU A 10 -16.02 21.39 -9.97
CA GLU A 10 -16.69 22.65 -9.69
C GLU A 10 -16.27 23.32 -8.37
N GLN A 11 -15.63 22.58 -7.47
CA GLN A 11 -15.13 23.07 -6.18
C GLN A 11 -13.62 23.29 -6.16
N PHE A 12 -12.95 23.04 -7.28
CA PHE A 12 -11.48 22.98 -7.34
C PHE A 12 -10.82 24.31 -6.93
N ASP A 13 -11.24 25.43 -7.50
CA ASP A 13 -10.65 26.74 -7.21
C ASP A 13 -10.90 27.17 -5.76
N ALA A 14 -12.11 26.91 -5.25
CA ALA A 14 -12.46 27.18 -3.86
C ALA A 14 -11.60 26.33 -2.90
N PHE A 15 -11.37 25.08 -3.22
CA PHE A 15 -10.48 24.20 -2.46
C PHE A 15 -9.06 24.74 -2.41
N VAL A 16 -8.46 25.08 -3.56
CA VAL A 16 -7.10 25.63 -3.62
C VAL A 16 -6.98 26.91 -2.80
N ALA A 17 -7.97 27.80 -2.88
CA ALA A 17 -8.00 29.03 -2.10
C ALA A 17 -8.08 28.73 -0.59
N ALA A 18 -8.93 27.79 -0.19
CA ALA A 18 -9.08 27.40 1.21
C ALA A 18 -7.78 26.82 1.79
N VAL A 19 -7.10 25.91 1.07
CA VAL A 19 -5.82 25.35 1.53
C VAL A 19 -4.75 26.42 1.67
N ARG A 20 -4.68 27.37 0.73
CA ARG A 20 -3.70 28.49 0.82
C ARG A 20 -3.91 29.36 2.03
N ALA A 21 -5.15 29.55 2.46
CA ALA A 21 -5.52 30.35 3.61
C ALA A 21 -5.54 29.58 4.93
N ASP A 22 -5.34 28.27 4.90
CA ASP A 22 -5.40 27.43 6.11
C ASP A 22 -4.17 27.66 7.00
N THR A 23 -4.42 28.18 8.19
CA THR A 23 -3.41 28.42 9.23
C THR A 23 -3.56 27.48 10.43
N SER A 24 -4.35 26.41 10.30
CA SER A 24 -4.67 25.50 11.40
C SER A 24 -3.48 24.69 11.91
N VAL A 25 -2.52 24.41 11.01
CA VAL A 25 -1.30 23.64 11.34
C VAL A 25 -0.06 24.53 11.30
N ASP A 26 0.02 25.44 10.34
CA ASP A 26 1.12 26.39 10.18
C ASP A 26 0.57 27.81 10.17
N ALA A 27 1.01 28.66 11.09
CA ALA A 27 0.58 30.05 11.20
C ALA A 27 0.84 30.87 9.92
N GLY A 28 1.84 30.49 9.10
CA GLY A 28 2.12 31.09 7.79
C GLY A 28 1.18 30.65 6.68
N GLY A 29 0.33 29.65 6.93
CA GLY A 29 -0.50 29.01 5.92
C GLY A 29 0.32 28.34 4.81
N TYR A 30 -0.34 28.07 3.69
CA TYR A 30 0.27 27.38 2.54
C TYR A 30 0.17 28.23 1.25
N PRO A 31 0.72 29.48 1.20
CA PRO A 31 0.50 30.41 0.10
C PRO A 31 0.99 29.87 -1.26
N ASN A 32 1.98 28.95 -1.25
CA ASN A 32 2.53 28.34 -2.44
C ASN A 32 1.86 27.01 -2.82
N PHE A 33 0.76 26.63 -2.14
CA PHE A 33 0.04 25.40 -2.47
C PHE A 33 -0.47 25.44 -3.91
N ARG A 34 -0.21 24.38 -4.64
CA ARG A 34 -0.70 24.18 -6.00
C ARG A 34 -0.94 22.70 -6.25
N VAL A 35 -2.00 22.42 -7.01
CA VAL A 35 -2.30 21.05 -7.45
C VAL A 35 -1.47 20.73 -8.69
N HIS A 36 -0.90 19.53 -8.72
CA HIS A 36 -0.06 19.05 -9.82
C HIS A 36 -0.16 17.52 -9.97
N PRO A 37 0.01 17.00 -11.23
CA PRO A 37 -0.08 17.77 -12.46
C PRO A 37 -1.48 18.34 -12.67
N VAL A 38 -1.62 19.31 -13.57
CA VAL A 38 -2.92 19.84 -13.94
C VAL A 38 -3.70 18.78 -14.71
N THR A 39 -4.92 18.51 -14.30
CA THR A 39 -5.84 17.55 -14.95
C THR A 39 -7.22 18.18 -15.16
N HIS A 40 -8.04 17.54 -16.00
CA HIS A 40 -9.44 17.89 -16.21
C HIS A 40 -10.37 16.78 -15.71
N ALA A 41 -10.00 16.15 -14.60
CA ALA A 41 -10.79 15.09 -14.00
C ALA A 41 -12.12 15.65 -13.42
N PRO A 42 -13.23 14.89 -13.49
CA PRO A 42 -14.48 15.31 -12.86
C PRO A 42 -14.40 15.35 -11.33
N VAL A 43 -13.49 14.55 -10.76
CA VAL A 43 -13.13 14.57 -9.34
C VAL A 43 -11.63 14.46 -9.23
N HIS A 44 -11.02 15.40 -8.54
CA HIS A 44 -9.61 15.39 -8.19
C HIS A 44 -9.40 14.69 -6.86
N TYR A 45 -8.30 13.96 -6.71
CA TYR A 45 -7.91 13.30 -5.47
C TYR A 45 -6.57 13.85 -5.02
N VAL A 46 -6.62 14.97 -4.29
CA VAL A 46 -5.43 15.79 -4.01
C VAL A 46 -4.85 15.45 -2.64
N ILE A 47 -3.55 15.20 -2.57
CA ILE A 47 -2.85 15.08 -1.29
C ILE A 47 -2.81 16.45 -0.64
N GLU A 48 -3.69 16.66 0.33
CA GLU A 48 -3.85 17.92 1.06
C GLU A 48 -2.84 18.02 2.21
N TYR A 49 -2.66 16.93 2.95
CA TYR A 49 -1.72 16.85 4.08
C TYR A 49 -0.83 15.63 3.99
N THR A 50 0.41 15.79 4.47
CA THR A 50 1.36 14.69 4.66
C THR A 50 2.11 14.86 5.98
N ALA A 51 2.34 13.77 6.68
CA ALA A 51 3.13 13.74 7.90
C ALA A 51 4.13 12.56 7.88
N PRO A 52 5.43 12.81 8.07
CA PRO A 52 6.07 14.13 8.16
C PRO A 52 6.03 14.88 6.83
N VAL A 53 6.07 16.22 6.85
CA VAL A 53 6.20 17.05 5.64
C VAL A 53 7.62 16.94 5.09
N LYS A 54 8.62 17.05 5.98
CA LYS A 54 10.04 16.98 5.61
C LYS A 54 10.36 15.67 4.87
N GLY A 55 10.87 15.81 3.65
CA GLY A 55 11.17 14.70 2.73
C GLY A 55 9.95 14.17 1.96
N ASN A 56 8.78 14.80 2.12
CA ASN A 56 7.54 14.46 1.41
C ASN A 56 6.89 15.70 0.77
N GLU A 57 7.63 16.79 0.63
CA GLU A 57 7.13 18.08 0.15
C GLU A 57 6.53 17.96 -1.27
N SER A 58 7.15 17.15 -2.13
CA SER A 58 6.70 16.92 -3.50
C SER A 58 5.36 16.16 -3.59
N ALA A 59 4.92 15.53 -2.51
CA ALA A 59 3.64 14.84 -2.48
C ALA A 59 2.46 15.81 -2.21
N VAL A 60 2.72 16.95 -1.56
CA VAL A 60 1.66 17.92 -1.24
C VAL A 60 1.16 18.55 -2.54
N GLY A 61 -0.14 18.54 -2.73
CA GLY A 61 -0.79 19.01 -3.96
C GLY A 61 -0.80 18.02 -5.11
N LEU A 62 -0.23 16.81 -4.95
CA LEU A 62 -0.27 15.79 -5.99
C LEU A 62 -1.71 15.31 -6.24
N ASP A 63 -2.17 15.44 -7.49
CA ASP A 63 -3.47 14.93 -7.93
C ASP A 63 -3.36 13.47 -8.39
N LEU A 64 -3.92 12.58 -7.63
CA LEU A 64 -3.90 11.15 -7.91
C LEU A 64 -4.76 10.76 -9.10
N ALA A 65 -5.67 11.63 -9.57
CA ALA A 65 -6.46 11.42 -10.77
C ALA A 65 -5.59 11.31 -12.03
N ALA A 66 -4.39 11.93 -12.01
CA ALA A 66 -3.41 11.85 -13.09
C ALA A 66 -2.61 10.55 -13.11
N LEU A 67 -2.68 9.75 -12.06
CA LEU A 67 -1.80 8.60 -11.83
C LEU A 67 -2.61 7.30 -11.83
N PRO A 68 -2.63 6.53 -12.94
CA PRO A 68 -3.51 5.37 -13.11
C PRO A 68 -3.45 4.34 -11.95
N PRO A 69 -2.26 3.97 -11.40
CA PRO A 69 -2.19 3.07 -10.26
C PRO A 69 -2.91 3.60 -9.02
N HIS A 70 -2.77 4.89 -8.77
CA HIS A 70 -3.39 5.54 -7.63
C HIS A 70 -4.89 5.74 -7.84
N LEU A 71 -5.30 6.17 -9.05
CA LEU A 71 -6.71 6.36 -9.39
C LEU A 71 -7.50 5.05 -9.26
N ARG A 72 -6.93 3.93 -9.73
CA ARG A 72 -7.55 2.59 -9.53
C ARG A 72 -7.78 2.28 -8.06
N ALA A 73 -6.76 2.51 -7.21
CA ALA A 73 -6.84 2.21 -5.78
C ALA A 73 -7.86 3.10 -5.06
N VAL A 74 -7.92 4.42 -5.33
CA VAL A 74 -8.90 5.32 -4.69
C VAL A 74 -10.33 5.02 -5.16
N THR A 75 -10.52 4.70 -6.44
CA THR A 75 -11.82 4.30 -6.98
C THR A 75 -12.33 3.04 -6.28
N LEU A 76 -11.50 1.99 -6.24
CA LEU A 76 -11.87 0.74 -5.59
C LEU A 76 -12.11 0.91 -4.08
N ALA A 77 -11.31 1.74 -3.39
CA ALA A 77 -11.50 2.02 -1.97
C ALA A 77 -12.81 2.77 -1.72
N ARG A 78 -13.14 3.78 -2.53
CA ARG A 78 -14.43 4.49 -2.49
C ARG A 78 -15.60 3.53 -2.64
N ASP A 79 -15.53 2.65 -3.66
CA ASP A 79 -16.64 1.81 -4.07
C ASP A 79 -16.85 0.62 -3.12
N SER A 80 -15.76 0.03 -2.61
CA SER A 80 -15.83 -1.08 -1.66
C SER A 80 -16.05 -0.65 -0.21
N GLY A 81 -15.66 0.57 0.15
CA GLY A 81 -15.63 1.03 1.54
C GLY A 81 -14.49 0.43 2.37
N GLY A 82 -13.62 -0.36 1.74
CA GLY A 82 -12.51 -1.04 2.39
C GLY A 82 -11.15 -0.37 2.18
N ILE A 83 -10.14 -0.89 2.87
CA ILE A 83 -8.76 -0.48 2.64
C ILE A 83 -8.28 -1.10 1.33
N VAL A 84 -7.68 -0.28 0.45
CA VAL A 84 -7.12 -0.73 -0.83
C VAL A 84 -5.67 -0.29 -0.95
N ALA A 85 -4.80 -1.23 -1.33
CA ALA A 85 -3.41 -0.96 -1.68
C ALA A 85 -3.25 -0.68 -3.18
N THR A 86 -2.31 0.19 -3.54
CA THR A 86 -1.89 0.32 -4.94
C THR A 86 -1.12 -0.93 -5.39
N GLU A 87 -1.02 -1.15 -6.68
CA GLU A 87 0.04 -1.98 -7.25
C GLU A 87 1.43 -1.44 -6.85
N PRO A 88 2.51 -2.21 -7.03
CA PRO A 88 3.86 -1.72 -6.81
C PRO A 88 4.11 -0.43 -7.59
N ILE A 89 4.58 0.60 -6.88
CA ILE A 89 4.90 1.90 -7.46
C ILE A 89 6.30 2.33 -7.03
N THR A 90 6.94 3.12 -7.87
CA THR A 90 8.10 3.90 -7.44
C THR A 90 7.61 5.13 -6.71
N LEU A 91 8.03 5.31 -5.46
CA LEU A 91 7.61 6.43 -4.65
C LEU A 91 8.27 7.72 -5.16
N VAL A 92 7.49 8.79 -5.27
CA VAL A 92 7.96 10.09 -5.79
C VAL A 92 9.14 10.65 -4.99
N GLN A 93 9.24 10.25 -3.72
CA GLN A 93 10.29 10.70 -2.80
C GLN A 93 11.48 9.72 -2.73
N ASP A 94 11.41 8.59 -3.45
CA ASP A 94 12.44 7.56 -3.36
C ASP A 94 13.40 7.61 -4.56
N VAL A 95 14.63 8.03 -4.28
CA VAL A 95 15.71 8.09 -5.28
C VAL A 95 16.36 6.71 -5.52
N THR A 96 16.03 5.72 -4.70
CA THR A 96 16.63 4.37 -4.80
C THR A 96 15.94 3.49 -5.84
N GLY A 97 14.73 3.89 -6.28
CA GLY A 97 13.90 3.11 -7.19
C GLY A 97 13.35 1.81 -6.58
N GLU A 98 13.34 1.71 -5.25
CA GLU A 98 12.76 0.58 -4.54
C GLU A 98 11.23 0.57 -4.67
N PRO A 99 10.63 -0.62 -4.75
CA PRO A 99 9.18 -0.72 -4.82
C PRO A 99 8.54 -0.27 -3.51
N GLY A 100 7.45 0.48 -3.65
CA GLY A 100 6.57 0.83 -2.56
C GLY A 100 5.12 0.56 -2.92
N PHE A 101 4.23 0.69 -1.96
CA PHE A 101 2.79 0.73 -2.19
C PHE A 101 2.13 1.68 -1.20
N VAL A 102 0.93 2.10 -1.51
CA VAL A 102 0.15 2.99 -0.65
C VAL A 102 -1.18 2.32 -0.31
N ALA A 103 -1.43 2.09 0.97
CA ALA A 103 -2.73 1.64 1.46
C ALA A 103 -3.61 2.86 1.78
N ARG A 104 -4.87 2.84 1.33
CA ARG A 104 -5.84 3.91 1.50
C ARG A 104 -7.15 3.40 2.08
N ALA A 105 -7.63 4.11 3.11
CA ALA A 105 -8.94 3.90 3.70
C ALA A 105 -9.83 5.11 3.35
N PRO A 106 -11.05 4.91 2.82
CA PRO A 106 -11.96 6.00 2.53
C PRO A 106 -12.50 6.65 3.82
N VAL A 107 -12.67 7.95 3.77
CA VAL A 107 -13.29 8.77 4.82
C VAL A 107 -14.57 9.37 4.26
N TYR A 108 -15.67 9.11 4.93
CA TYR A 108 -16.99 9.60 4.54
C TYR A 108 -17.48 10.68 5.51
N ARG A 109 -18.45 11.49 5.08
CA ARG A 109 -19.11 12.44 5.97
C ARG A 109 -19.71 11.73 7.18
N ASN A 110 -19.59 12.38 8.34
CA ASN A 110 -20.23 11.89 9.55
C ASN A 110 -21.73 11.71 9.33
N ASP A 111 -22.27 10.65 9.95
CA ASP A 111 -23.71 10.30 9.90
C ASP A 111 -24.26 9.97 8.49
N ALA A 112 -23.42 9.91 7.46
CA ALA A 112 -23.83 9.45 6.14
C ALA A 112 -24.08 7.94 6.12
N VAL A 113 -25.16 7.54 5.45
CA VAL A 113 -25.43 6.12 5.16
C VAL A 113 -24.55 5.71 3.97
N VAL A 114 -23.73 4.68 4.15
CA VAL A 114 -22.70 4.24 3.17
C VAL A 114 -22.86 2.75 2.78
N ASP A 115 -24.09 2.26 2.78
CA ASP A 115 -24.44 0.87 2.53
C ASP A 115 -24.38 0.46 1.04
N THR A 116 -24.47 1.45 0.14
CA THR A 116 -24.34 1.25 -1.31
C THR A 116 -23.16 2.00 -1.89
N GLU A 117 -22.65 1.56 -3.04
CA GLU A 117 -21.57 2.23 -3.77
C GLU A 117 -21.94 3.69 -4.10
N ALA A 118 -23.15 3.92 -4.60
CA ALA A 118 -23.63 5.26 -4.91
C ALA A 118 -23.62 6.18 -3.69
N ARG A 119 -24.09 5.67 -2.52
CA ARG A 119 -24.08 6.43 -1.27
C ARG A 119 -22.67 6.68 -0.75
N ARG A 120 -21.77 5.69 -0.89
CA ARG A 120 -20.34 5.87 -0.58
C ARG A 120 -19.72 6.94 -1.44
N GLY A 121 -19.94 6.89 -2.76
CA GLY A 121 -19.45 7.93 -3.68
C GLY A 121 -19.96 9.33 -3.30
N ALA A 122 -21.24 9.47 -3.00
CA ALA A 122 -21.84 10.74 -2.62
C ALA A 122 -21.39 11.25 -1.24
N ALA A 123 -21.02 10.36 -0.33
CA ALA A 123 -20.59 10.71 1.03
C ALA A 123 -19.07 10.88 1.17
N LEU A 124 -18.28 10.59 0.14
CA LEU A 124 -16.83 10.60 0.22
C LEU A 124 -16.28 12.00 0.51
N VAL A 125 -15.45 12.10 1.53
CA VAL A 125 -14.66 13.28 1.87
C VAL A 125 -13.25 13.18 1.32
N GLY A 126 -12.67 11.96 1.37
CA GLY A 126 -11.32 11.71 0.96
C GLY A 126 -10.80 10.37 1.48
N PHE A 127 -9.48 10.28 1.65
CA PHE A 127 -8.82 9.06 2.11
C PHE A 127 -7.72 9.38 3.12
N VAL A 128 -7.59 8.54 4.13
CA VAL A 128 -6.35 8.43 4.90
C VAL A 128 -5.47 7.42 4.20
N ALA A 129 -4.18 7.74 4.04
CA ALA A 129 -3.23 6.90 3.35
C ALA A 129 -1.95 6.69 4.16
N ILE A 130 -1.39 5.49 4.03
CA ILE A 130 -0.07 5.13 4.55
C ILE A 130 0.78 4.62 3.40
N VAL A 131 1.98 5.19 3.30
CA VAL A 131 2.99 4.80 2.31
C VAL A 131 3.91 3.76 2.93
N PHE A 132 4.09 2.64 2.24
CA PHE A 132 4.99 1.57 2.64
C PHE A 132 6.15 1.45 1.64
N ARG A 133 7.37 1.47 2.18
CA ARG A 133 8.58 1.03 1.45
C ARG A 133 8.74 -0.45 1.70
N VAL A 134 8.69 -1.26 0.65
CA VAL A 134 8.61 -2.72 0.82
C VAL A 134 9.84 -3.27 1.52
N ASN A 135 11.05 -2.85 1.12
CA ASN A 135 12.26 -3.33 1.77
C ASN A 135 12.38 -2.93 3.25
N ALA A 136 11.92 -1.73 3.60
CA ALA A 136 11.87 -1.30 5.00
C ALA A 136 10.88 -2.16 5.79
N LEU A 137 9.68 -2.37 5.25
CA LEU A 137 8.67 -3.23 5.87
C LEU A 137 9.19 -4.66 6.06
N MET A 138 9.84 -5.23 5.05
CA MET A 138 10.34 -6.60 5.13
C MET A 138 11.46 -6.75 6.16
N ARG A 139 12.33 -5.75 6.34
CA ARG A 139 13.34 -5.76 7.40
C ARG A 139 12.76 -5.77 8.81
N GLU A 140 11.58 -5.18 9.00
CA GLU A 140 10.90 -5.19 10.30
C GLU A 140 10.12 -6.49 10.56
N VAL A 141 9.65 -7.13 9.48
CA VAL A 141 8.73 -8.28 9.58
C VAL A 141 9.46 -9.62 9.46
N ILE A 142 10.52 -9.68 8.65
CA ILE A 142 11.26 -10.93 8.41
C ILE A 142 12.47 -10.98 9.33
N ASP A 143 12.50 -12.00 10.17
CA ASP A 143 13.67 -12.27 11.02
C ASP A 143 14.91 -12.57 10.16
N GLY A 144 16.03 -11.88 10.45
CA GLY A 144 17.30 -12.10 9.77
C GLY A 144 17.78 -13.55 9.85
N ALA A 145 17.55 -14.23 10.97
CA ALA A 145 17.88 -15.65 11.13
C ALA A 145 17.12 -16.54 10.15
N LEU A 146 15.89 -16.17 9.76
CA LEU A 146 15.14 -16.87 8.72
C LEU A 146 15.85 -16.75 7.36
N LEU A 147 16.36 -15.56 7.05
CA LEU A 147 17.04 -15.28 5.79
C LEU A 147 18.41 -15.95 5.68
N GLU A 148 19.00 -16.48 6.76
CA GLU A 148 20.19 -17.33 6.70
C GLU A 148 19.88 -18.68 6.04
N HIS A 149 18.66 -19.16 6.20
CA HIS A 149 18.22 -20.49 5.77
C HIS A 149 17.34 -20.48 4.52
N LEU A 150 16.55 -19.44 4.34
CA LEU A 150 15.55 -19.36 3.26
C LEU A 150 15.79 -18.14 2.36
N HIS A 151 15.46 -18.32 1.09
CA HIS A 151 15.13 -17.22 0.19
C HIS A 151 13.66 -16.91 0.29
N VAL A 152 13.31 -15.63 0.37
CA VAL A 152 11.93 -15.14 0.39
C VAL A 152 11.74 -14.23 -0.81
N ARG A 153 10.73 -14.55 -1.63
CA ARG A 153 10.32 -13.74 -2.77
C ARG A 153 8.83 -13.40 -2.63
N ILE A 154 8.48 -12.13 -2.86
CA ILE A 154 7.11 -11.64 -2.79
C ILE A 154 6.78 -10.92 -4.09
N GLU A 155 5.72 -11.33 -4.73
CA GLU A 155 5.22 -10.77 -5.98
C GLU A 155 3.78 -10.27 -5.79
N ASP A 156 3.43 -9.20 -6.49
CA ASP A 156 2.06 -8.72 -6.57
C ASP A 156 1.25 -9.53 -7.59
N GLY A 157 0.24 -10.21 -7.14
CA GLY A 157 -0.66 -11.04 -7.94
C GLY A 157 -1.92 -10.32 -8.45
N GLY A 158 -2.00 -8.99 -8.30
CA GLY A 158 -3.15 -8.20 -8.73
C GLY A 158 -4.27 -8.10 -7.69
N TYR A 159 -5.36 -7.42 -8.06
CA TYR A 159 -6.53 -7.26 -7.19
C TYR A 159 -7.29 -8.58 -7.01
N VAL A 160 -7.84 -8.79 -5.81
CA VAL A 160 -8.57 -10.01 -5.45
C VAL A 160 -9.73 -10.30 -6.41
N ASN A 161 -10.46 -9.28 -6.82
CA ASN A 161 -11.62 -9.39 -7.74
C ASN A 161 -11.22 -9.27 -9.22
N GLY A 162 -9.93 -9.26 -9.55
CA GLY A 162 -9.41 -9.18 -10.90
C GLY A 162 -8.72 -10.45 -11.37
N ALA A 163 -8.33 -10.48 -12.64
CA ALA A 163 -7.44 -11.53 -13.14
C ALA A 163 -6.12 -11.52 -12.35
N MET A 164 -5.53 -12.72 -12.17
CA MET A 164 -4.21 -12.84 -11.56
C MET A 164 -3.18 -12.15 -12.46
N ALA A 165 -2.37 -11.28 -11.91
CA ALA A 165 -1.25 -10.71 -12.67
C ALA A 165 -0.27 -11.82 -13.07
N PRO A 166 0.32 -11.76 -14.28
CA PRO A 166 1.33 -12.73 -14.68
C PRO A 166 2.51 -12.68 -13.69
N ARG A 167 3.09 -13.85 -13.42
CA ARG A 167 4.30 -13.93 -12.61
C ARG A 167 5.43 -13.15 -13.26
N ALA A 168 6.20 -12.42 -12.44
CA ALA A 168 7.41 -11.76 -12.91
C ALA A 168 8.42 -12.83 -13.36
N ALA A 169 8.84 -12.79 -14.62
CA ALA A 169 9.81 -13.71 -15.17
C ALA A 169 10.89 -12.92 -15.93
N GLY A 170 12.13 -13.34 -15.81
CA GLY A 170 13.26 -12.68 -16.46
C GLY A 170 13.44 -11.23 -16.01
N ASP A 171 13.68 -10.34 -16.96
CA ASP A 171 13.86 -8.90 -16.72
C ASP A 171 12.56 -8.15 -16.42
N ASN A 172 11.41 -8.81 -16.55
CA ASN A 172 10.11 -8.22 -16.25
C ASN A 172 9.79 -8.32 -14.75
N LEU A 173 10.40 -7.48 -13.96
CA LEU A 173 10.23 -7.40 -12.50
C LEU A 173 9.06 -6.49 -12.08
N GLY A 174 8.15 -6.13 -13.01
CA GLY A 174 7.10 -5.14 -12.74
C GLY A 174 6.16 -5.50 -11.58
N ASN A 175 6.06 -6.78 -11.25
CA ASN A 175 5.23 -7.26 -10.14
C ASN A 175 6.04 -7.66 -8.90
N LEU A 176 7.39 -7.57 -8.94
CA LEU A 176 8.24 -7.94 -7.83
C LEU A 176 8.16 -6.90 -6.73
N LEU A 177 7.72 -7.30 -5.55
CA LEU A 177 7.70 -6.48 -4.36
C LEU A 177 8.99 -6.62 -3.55
N TYR A 178 9.43 -7.86 -3.35
CA TYR A 178 10.60 -8.16 -2.51
C TYR A 178 11.31 -9.42 -2.97
N ASP A 179 12.64 -9.40 -2.91
CA ASP A 179 13.47 -10.57 -3.11
C ASP A 179 14.66 -10.49 -2.13
N SER A 180 14.74 -11.44 -1.21
CA SER A 180 15.81 -11.49 -0.20
C SER A 180 17.19 -11.77 -0.78
N ALA A 181 17.27 -12.29 -2.00
CA ALA A 181 18.52 -12.51 -2.72
C ALA A 181 19.03 -11.24 -3.44
N GLY A 182 18.19 -10.18 -3.49
CA GLY A 182 18.49 -8.96 -4.22
C GLY A 182 18.38 -9.10 -5.74
N LYS A 183 18.74 -8.02 -6.45
CA LYS A 183 18.61 -7.95 -7.93
C LYS A 183 19.53 -8.91 -8.71
N ALA A 184 20.50 -9.54 -8.04
CA ALA A 184 21.52 -10.39 -8.66
C ALA A 184 21.26 -11.89 -8.52
N ALA A 185 20.10 -12.29 -8.01
CA ALA A 185 19.80 -13.72 -7.84
C ALA A 185 19.67 -14.42 -9.19
N PRO A 186 20.39 -15.56 -9.40
CA PRO A 186 20.17 -16.39 -10.56
C PRO A 186 18.72 -16.89 -10.52
N GLN A 187 17.95 -16.60 -11.56
CA GLN A 187 16.63 -17.19 -11.73
C GLN A 187 16.82 -18.67 -12.11
N GLY A 188 16.24 -19.55 -11.30
CA GLY A 188 16.17 -20.96 -11.64
C GLY A 188 17.44 -21.75 -11.32
N THR A 189 17.73 -21.94 -10.06
CA THR A 189 18.39 -23.18 -9.67
C THR A 189 17.29 -24.21 -9.41
N ASP A 190 17.21 -25.23 -10.25
CA ASP A 190 16.49 -26.49 -9.99
C ASP A 190 17.12 -27.19 -8.77
N ASN A 191 17.10 -26.51 -7.64
CA ASN A 191 17.43 -27.13 -6.39
C ASN A 191 16.17 -27.84 -5.90
N ALA A 192 16.23 -29.15 -5.87
CA ALA A 192 15.25 -30.04 -5.23
C ALA A 192 15.17 -29.78 -3.70
N GLY A 193 15.14 -28.49 -3.32
CA GLY A 193 15.07 -28.00 -1.97
C GLY A 193 13.63 -27.79 -1.52
N LEU A 194 13.48 -27.46 -0.26
CA LEU A 194 12.19 -27.10 0.32
C LEU A 194 11.64 -25.84 -0.37
N VAL A 195 10.46 -25.96 -0.98
CA VAL A 195 9.73 -24.84 -1.58
C VAL A 195 8.35 -24.78 -0.96
N ALA A 196 7.96 -23.61 -0.51
CA ALA A 196 6.60 -23.36 -0.02
C ALA A 196 6.06 -22.07 -0.67
N GLU A 197 4.80 -22.12 -1.07
CA GLU A 197 4.12 -20.97 -1.65
C GLU A 197 2.88 -20.63 -0.82
N LYS A 198 2.63 -19.33 -0.68
CA LYS A 198 1.46 -18.81 0.02
C LYS A 198 0.90 -17.61 -0.72
N VAL A 199 -0.42 -17.49 -0.74
CA VAL A 199 -1.10 -16.27 -1.18
C VAL A 199 -1.60 -15.53 0.06
N LEU A 200 -1.31 -14.25 0.14
CA LEU A 200 -1.77 -13.36 1.20
C LEU A 200 -2.58 -12.21 0.58
N GLU A 201 -3.69 -11.86 1.19
CA GLU A 201 -4.47 -10.69 0.81
C GLU A 201 -4.01 -9.48 1.63
N VAL A 202 -3.54 -8.44 0.93
CA VAL A 202 -3.09 -7.18 1.53
C VAL A 202 -3.78 -6.02 0.83
N GLY A 203 -4.71 -5.34 1.52
CA GLY A 203 -5.43 -4.20 0.93
C GLY A 203 -6.12 -4.55 -0.39
N GLN A 204 -6.87 -5.64 -0.43
CA GLN A 204 -7.56 -6.17 -1.61
C GLN A 204 -6.64 -6.56 -2.78
N ARG A 205 -5.34 -6.75 -2.52
CA ARG A 205 -4.37 -7.31 -3.48
C ARG A 205 -3.89 -8.68 -3.03
N ARG A 206 -3.59 -9.55 -3.98
CA ARG A 206 -2.98 -10.86 -3.73
C ARG A 206 -1.46 -10.71 -3.77
N TRP A 207 -0.81 -11.05 -2.69
CA TRP A 207 0.64 -11.19 -2.64
C TRP A 207 1.00 -12.66 -2.70
N LEU A 208 1.86 -13.00 -3.67
CA LEU A 208 2.36 -14.36 -3.87
C LEU A 208 3.70 -14.44 -3.15
N LEU A 209 3.73 -15.17 -2.04
CA LEU A 209 4.93 -15.38 -1.24
C LEU A 209 5.52 -16.74 -1.62
N ARG A 210 6.80 -16.76 -1.94
CA ARG A 210 7.58 -17.96 -2.21
C ARG A 210 8.77 -18.04 -1.27
N PHE A 211 8.90 -19.16 -0.62
CA PHE A 211 9.98 -19.48 0.30
C PHE A 211 10.77 -20.65 -0.28
N GLU A 212 12.07 -20.48 -0.45
CA GLU A 212 12.95 -21.50 -1.00
C GLU A 212 14.10 -21.79 -0.04
N GLY A 213 14.37 -23.07 0.23
CA GLY A 213 15.48 -23.48 1.04
C GLY A 213 16.82 -23.16 0.37
N LYS A 214 17.74 -22.56 1.12
CA LYS A 214 19.08 -22.29 0.58
C LYS A 214 19.90 -23.56 0.39
N PRO A 215 20.74 -23.65 -0.67
CA PRO A 215 21.62 -24.76 -0.89
C PRO A 215 22.59 -25.00 0.31
N GLY A 216 22.84 -26.26 0.64
CA GLY A 216 23.78 -26.62 1.72
C GLY A 216 23.21 -26.54 3.13
N VAL A 217 22.02 -26.01 3.31
CA VAL A 217 21.32 -26.03 4.61
C VAL A 217 20.66 -27.39 4.79
N ARG A 218 21.01 -28.11 5.87
CA ARG A 218 20.35 -29.37 6.22
C ARG A 218 19.06 -29.07 6.98
N TYR A 219 17.94 -29.24 6.32
CA TYR A 219 16.63 -29.19 6.96
C TYR A 219 16.34 -30.56 7.56
N GLY A 220 16.47 -30.70 8.88
CA GLY A 220 16.22 -31.96 9.57
C GLY A 220 14.74 -32.35 9.58
N GLY A 221 14.37 -33.38 8.86
CA GLY A 221 13.09 -34.11 8.97
C GLY A 221 11.81 -33.29 9.09
N ALA A 222 10.80 -33.83 9.74
CA ALA A 222 9.49 -33.19 9.96
C ALA A 222 9.55 -31.81 10.66
N SER A 223 10.63 -31.51 11.38
CA SER A 223 10.83 -30.24 12.07
C SER A 223 10.99 -29.06 11.13
N ALA A 224 11.56 -29.24 9.93
CA ALA A 224 11.78 -28.16 8.97
C ALA A 224 10.49 -27.71 8.29
N ALA A 225 9.59 -28.64 7.98
CA ALA A 225 8.28 -28.32 7.45
C ALA A 225 7.44 -27.56 8.50
N VAL A 226 7.51 -27.96 9.76
CA VAL A 226 6.84 -27.29 10.87
C VAL A 226 7.41 -25.90 11.08
N LEU A 227 8.73 -25.73 11.00
CA LEU A 227 9.40 -24.42 11.11
C LEU A 227 8.99 -23.49 9.96
N ALA A 228 8.98 -23.98 8.72
CA ALA A 228 8.57 -23.20 7.55
C ALA A 228 7.09 -22.74 7.65
N VAL A 229 6.20 -23.61 8.14
CA VAL A 229 4.79 -23.28 8.36
C VAL A 229 4.63 -22.28 9.51
N ALA A 230 5.36 -22.46 10.62
CA ALA A 230 5.31 -21.55 11.76
C ALA A 230 5.83 -20.16 11.40
N LEU A 231 6.91 -20.08 10.60
CA LEU A 231 7.51 -18.82 10.16
C LEU A 231 6.64 -18.10 9.13
N ALA A 232 6.05 -18.84 8.17
CA ALA A 232 5.05 -18.28 7.26
C ALA A 232 3.84 -17.73 8.04
N GLY A 233 3.40 -18.45 9.08
CA GLY A 233 2.35 -18.00 10.00
C GLY A 233 2.72 -16.72 10.77
N ALA A 234 3.96 -16.58 11.22
CA ALA A 234 4.43 -15.39 11.94
C ALA A 234 4.46 -14.15 11.03
N VAL A 235 4.95 -14.29 9.79
CA VAL A 235 4.93 -13.20 8.78
C VAL A 235 3.50 -12.77 8.46
N ILE A 236 2.59 -13.74 8.27
CA ILE A 236 1.17 -13.45 8.02
C ILE A 236 0.55 -12.73 9.22
N SER A 237 0.86 -13.17 10.44
CA SER A 237 0.33 -12.57 11.66
C SER A 237 0.86 -11.15 11.88
N ALA A 238 2.14 -10.89 11.61
CA ALA A 238 2.73 -9.56 11.72
C ALA A 238 2.15 -8.58 10.67
N LEU A 239 1.97 -9.03 9.43
CA LEU A 239 1.31 -8.23 8.38
C LEU A 239 -0.17 -7.98 8.70
N ALA A 240 -0.88 -8.99 9.19
CA ALA A 240 -2.27 -8.85 9.63
C ALA A 240 -2.38 -7.89 10.82
N ALA A 241 -1.44 -7.95 11.79
CA ALA A 241 -1.40 -7.04 12.93
C ALA A 241 -1.11 -5.60 12.49
N ALA A 242 -0.15 -5.39 11.57
CA ALA A 242 0.13 -4.08 11.00
C ALA A 242 -1.10 -3.48 10.30
N ILE A 243 -1.84 -4.29 9.56
CA ILE A 243 -3.09 -3.87 8.91
C ILE A 243 -4.23 -3.66 9.92
N ALA A 244 -4.30 -4.49 10.98
CA ALA A 244 -5.33 -4.35 12.03
C ALA A 244 -5.12 -3.10 12.88
N MET A 245 -3.89 -2.66 13.11
CA MET A 245 -3.58 -1.38 13.77
C MET A 245 -4.05 -0.17 12.95
N LEU A 246 -4.31 -0.35 11.66
CA LEU A 246 -4.89 0.66 10.77
C LEU A 246 -6.42 0.70 10.82
N ARG A 247 -7.08 -0.28 11.47
CA ARG A 247 -8.54 -0.24 11.65
C ARG A 247 -8.85 0.77 12.75
N PRO A 248 -9.60 1.85 12.48
CA PRO A 248 -10.04 2.76 13.53
C PRO A 248 -10.83 1.94 14.54
N ALA A 249 -10.44 2.05 15.83
CA ALA A 249 -11.25 1.52 16.91
C ALA A 249 -12.65 2.12 16.73
N ARG A 250 -13.67 1.28 16.56
CA ARG A 250 -15.05 1.72 16.67
C ARG A 250 -15.18 2.32 18.07
N VAL A 251 -15.18 3.63 18.15
CA VAL A 251 -15.52 4.34 19.39
C VAL A 251 -16.94 3.92 19.70
N GLY A 252 -17.09 3.01 20.66
CA GLY A 252 -18.39 2.63 21.18
C GLY A 252 -19.07 3.89 21.67
N ARG A 253 -20.24 4.22 21.12
CA ARG A 253 -21.12 5.20 21.71
C ARG A 253 -21.41 4.79 23.14
N VAL A 254 -20.85 5.54 24.09
CA VAL A 254 -21.38 5.58 25.43
C VAL A 254 -22.69 6.37 25.32
N GLN A 255 -23.81 5.66 25.38
CA GLN A 255 -25.10 6.27 25.67
C GLN A 255 -25.07 6.75 27.11
N GLN A 256 -25.22 8.03 27.30
CA GLN A 256 -25.86 8.62 28.45
C GLN A 256 -26.91 9.61 27.98
#